data_f60091f3790e41ada5454b7314eb6c08
#
_entry.id   f60091f3790e41ada5454b7314eb6c08
#
_cell.length_a   1.000
_cell.length_b   1.000
_cell.length_c   1.000
_cell.angle_alpha   90.00
_cell.angle_beta   90.00
_cell.angle_gamma   90.00
#
_symmetry.space_group_name_H-M   'P 1'
#
loop_
_entity.id
_entity.type
_entity.pdbx_description
1 polymer ?
#
loop_
_entity_poly.entity_id
_entity_poly.type
_entity_poly.pdbx_seq_one_letter_code
_entity_poly.pdbx_strand_id
1 'polypeptide(L)'
;MKHSSRRSFLAQLSALALAARTRSWASEPTGLIFVGTYTNDKGSTSQGVYAFRWDADEGTLAPLGLAGATVNPSFLTLSPNRRYLYAVNEVDQYRGQSSGSVTSFAVREGTLKAINTVSSGGAGPCKITVDFTGKAAFAANYDGGSAASFRVLRNGGLSKAVSRFQYSGHGADPQRQAAPHTHCTTVSPDNRYVLVNDLGLDRISVYRLDPVTAALTANNPPFYEALPGFGPRSFAFHPTGKWAYSLNEIANTVDVLEWDAERGVLTRLQNISTLPEGFNGSNTAATVAVDSSGRFVYASNRGDNSIVVFSIDDRDGKLKPAQHIGCGGKTPRHFALDPGNEWLLVANEDSSNIVVFARNTRSGLLTPTGREYPASHPVCIVFR
;
A
#
# COMPACT_ATOMS: atom_id res chain seq x y z
N MET A 1 78.37 55.45 7.54
CA MET A 1 78.01 54.06 7.80
C MET A 1 76.50 53.96 7.54
N LYS A 2 76.12 53.59 6.36
CA LYS A 2 75.60 52.33 5.93
C LYS A 2 74.29 51.91 6.57
N HIS A 3 73.18 52.03 5.85
CA HIS A 3 72.45 50.84 5.43
C HIS A 3 71.36 51.20 4.44
N SER A 4 71.40 50.52 3.31
CA SER A 4 70.40 50.52 2.25
C SER A 4 69.15 49.76 2.61
N SER A 5 68.00 50.26 2.23
CA SER A 5 66.76 49.49 2.31
C SER A 5 66.13 49.46 0.92
N ARG A 6 66.03 48.28 0.40
CA ARG A 6 65.38 47.96 -0.87
C ARG A 6 63.86 47.94 -0.70
N ARG A 7 63.16 48.77 -1.42
CA ARG A 7 61.71 48.69 -1.60
C ARG A 7 61.40 47.69 -2.70
N SER A 8 60.74 46.61 -2.35
CA SER A 8 60.20 45.63 -3.29
C SER A 8 58.84 46.11 -3.77
N PHE A 9 58.70 46.18 -5.08
CA PHE A 9 57.44 46.44 -5.78
C PHE A 9 56.59 45.16 -5.71
N LEU A 10 55.40 45.24 -5.14
CA LEU A 10 54.40 44.21 -5.21
C LEU A 10 53.46 44.48 -6.40
N ALA A 11 53.58 43.67 -7.42
CA ALA A 11 52.61 43.60 -8.51
C ALA A 11 51.37 42.88 -8.04
N GLN A 12 50.23 43.55 -8.10
CA GLN A 12 48.89 42.94 -7.90
C GLN A 12 48.53 42.17 -9.12
N LEU A 13 48.57 40.84 -9.09
CA LEU A 13 47.92 39.92 -10.01
C LEU A 13 46.52 39.57 -9.45
N SER A 14 45.52 40.17 -10.03
CA SER A 14 44.12 39.78 -9.81
C SER A 14 43.87 38.41 -10.44
N ALA A 15 43.92 37.37 -9.62
CA ALA A 15 43.43 36.02 -10.04
C ALA A 15 41.93 35.97 -9.86
N LEU A 16 41.18 36.04 -10.96
CA LEU A 16 39.80 35.60 -11.00
C LEU A 16 39.77 34.08 -10.76
N ALA A 17 39.48 33.69 -9.53
CA ALA A 17 39.14 32.31 -9.24
C ALA A 17 37.73 32.01 -9.77
N LEU A 18 37.64 31.41 -10.94
CA LEU A 18 36.47 30.73 -11.43
C LEU A 18 36.21 29.54 -10.49
N ALA A 19 35.31 29.71 -9.52
CA ALA A 19 34.83 28.63 -8.70
C ALA A 19 33.99 27.70 -9.61
N ALA A 20 34.61 26.75 -10.25
CA ALA A 20 33.96 25.59 -10.79
C ALA A 20 33.30 24.88 -9.61
N ARG A 21 31.98 25.03 -9.47
CA ARG A 21 31.18 24.15 -8.60
C ARG A 21 31.32 22.75 -9.18
N THR A 22 32.27 21.99 -8.70
CA THR A 22 32.25 20.55 -8.79
C THR A 22 31.01 20.10 -8.02
N ARG A 23 29.88 19.87 -8.73
CA ARG A 23 28.82 19.05 -8.18
C ARG A 23 29.50 17.75 -7.77
N SER A 24 29.67 17.53 -6.48
CA SER A 24 29.95 16.19 -5.99
C SER A 24 28.74 15.35 -6.41
N TRP A 25 28.99 14.34 -7.19
CA TRP A 25 28.02 13.29 -7.46
C TRP A 25 27.91 12.46 -6.18
N ALA A 26 27.32 13.04 -5.14
CA ALA A 26 26.71 12.24 -4.10
C ALA A 26 25.59 11.47 -4.83
N SER A 27 25.64 10.17 -4.75
CA SER A 27 24.60 9.30 -5.30
C SER A 27 23.25 9.82 -4.84
N GLU A 28 22.50 10.41 -5.77
CA GLU A 28 21.13 10.87 -5.56
C GLU A 28 20.34 9.77 -4.81
N PRO A 29 19.48 10.10 -3.85
CA PRO A 29 18.60 9.15 -3.20
C PRO A 29 17.52 8.66 -4.19
N THR A 30 17.96 7.94 -5.21
CA THR A 30 17.08 7.35 -6.20
C THR A 30 16.51 6.07 -5.62
N GLY A 31 15.24 6.12 -5.22
CA GLY A 31 14.47 4.95 -4.83
C GLY A 31 14.03 4.13 -6.04
N LEU A 32 13.57 2.92 -5.77
CA LEU A 32 12.84 2.11 -6.74
C LEU A 32 11.38 2.01 -6.32
N ILE A 33 10.48 2.03 -7.27
CA ILE A 33 9.10 1.59 -7.06
C ILE A 33 8.78 0.42 -7.97
N PHE A 34 7.90 -0.45 -7.46
CA PHE A 34 7.29 -1.51 -8.24
C PHE A 34 5.80 -1.27 -8.35
N VAL A 35 5.26 -1.49 -9.54
CA VAL A 35 3.86 -1.28 -9.88
C VAL A 35 3.24 -2.61 -10.26
N GLY A 36 2.25 -3.05 -9.48
CA GLY A 36 1.41 -4.19 -9.81
C GLY A 36 0.27 -3.77 -10.72
N THR A 37 -0.15 -4.66 -11.59
CA THR A 37 -1.10 -4.36 -12.67
C THR A 37 -2.08 -5.50 -12.87
N TYR A 38 -3.22 -5.22 -13.52
CA TYR A 38 -4.01 -6.25 -14.14
C TYR A 38 -3.51 -6.54 -15.56
N THR A 39 -3.25 -7.82 -15.86
CA THR A 39 -2.73 -8.26 -17.16
C THR A 39 -3.82 -8.81 -18.07
N ASN A 40 -4.92 -9.28 -17.49
CA ASN A 40 -6.01 -9.96 -18.21
C ASN A 40 -7.23 -9.07 -18.42
N ASP A 41 -7.22 -7.83 -17.91
CA ASP A 41 -8.33 -6.91 -18.09
C ASP A 41 -8.45 -6.46 -19.54
N LYS A 42 -9.69 -6.18 -19.96
CA LYS A 42 -9.97 -5.73 -21.31
C LYS A 42 -9.21 -4.43 -21.62
N GLY A 43 -8.37 -4.48 -22.64
CA GLY A 43 -7.53 -3.34 -23.06
C GLY A 43 -6.19 -3.26 -22.36
N SER A 44 -5.91 -4.13 -21.39
CA SER A 44 -4.58 -4.18 -20.77
C SER A 44 -3.52 -4.66 -21.75
N THR A 45 -2.38 -3.97 -21.75
CA THR A 45 -1.15 -4.37 -22.45
C THR A 45 -0.07 -4.81 -21.46
N SER A 46 -0.43 -4.91 -20.17
CA SER A 46 0.50 -5.29 -19.12
C SER A 46 0.88 -6.76 -19.18
N GLN A 47 2.11 -7.07 -18.77
CA GLN A 47 2.68 -8.42 -18.69
C GLN A 47 3.08 -8.82 -17.27
N GLY A 48 2.86 -7.93 -16.28
CA GLY A 48 3.26 -8.24 -14.91
C GLY A 48 3.60 -7.02 -14.06
N VAL A 49 4.67 -7.14 -13.27
CA VAL A 49 5.16 -6.06 -12.40
C VAL A 49 6.13 -5.17 -13.17
N TYR A 50 5.89 -3.86 -13.13
CA TYR A 50 6.77 -2.86 -13.73
C TYR A 50 7.60 -2.15 -12.66
N ALA A 51 8.80 -1.68 -13.03
CA ALA A 51 9.66 -0.89 -12.18
C ALA A 51 9.86 0.53 -12.71
N PHE A 52 10.01 1.46 -11.79
CA PHE A 52 10.39 2.85 -12.07
C PHE A 52 11.48 3.27 -11.10
N ARG A 53 12.37 4.14 -11.56
CA ARG A 53 13.27 4.89 -10.68
C ARG A 53 12.50 6.07 -10.12
N TRP A 54 12.56 6.24 -8.81
CA TRP A 54 11.93 7.33 -8.09
C TRP A 54 12.97 8.37 -7.69
N ASP A 55 12.76 9.59 -8.06
CA ASP A 55 13.51 10.75 -7.58
C ASP A 55 12.67 11.46 -6.51
N ALA A 56 13.09 11.35 -5.25
CA ALA A 56 12.35 11.91 -4.12
C ALA A 56 12.49 13.44 -4.02
N ASP A 57 13.60 14.02 -4.50
CA ASP A 57 13.81 15.47 -4.44
C ASP A 57 12.90 16.19 -5.44
N GLU A 58 12.75 15.61 -6.63
CA GLU A 58 11.95 16.19 -7.70
C GLU A 58 10.52 15.63 -7.76
N GLY A 59 10.21 14.52 -7.10
CA GLY A 59 8.93 13.83 -7.21
C GLY A 59 8.67 13.29 -8.63
N THR A 60 9.69 12.71 -9.28
CA THR A 60 9.59 12.23 -10.66
C THR A 60 9.82 10.73 -10.77
N LEU A 61 9.23 10.13 -11.83
CA LEU A 61 9.40 8.73 -12.19
C LEU A 61 10.13 8.60 -13.51
N ALA A 62 11.12 7.69 -13.57
CA ALA A 62 11.72 7.25 -14.82
C ALA A 62 11.41 5.75 -15.02
N PRO A 63 10.75 5.34 -16.13
CA PRO A 63 10.38 3.95 -16.34
C PRO A 63 11.61 3.09 -16.57
N LEU A 64 11.67 1.93 -15.92
CA LEU A 64 12.67 0.89 -16.13
C LEU A 64 12.12 -0.30 -16.94
N GLY A 65 10.81 -0.33 -17.17
CA GLY A 65 10.14 -1.36 -17.93
C GLY A 65 9.62 -2.53 -17.07
N LEU A 66 9.40 -3.68 -17.70
CA LEU A 66 8.93 -4.89 -17.06
C LEU A 66 9.98 -5.45 -16.11
N ALA A 67 9.67 -5.43 -14.81
CA ALA A 67 10.54 -5.97 -13.77
C ALA A 67 10.41 -7.48 -13.65
N GLY A 68 9.20 -8.01 -13.76
CA GLY A 68 8.93 -9.44 -13.67
C GLY A 68 7.60 -9.80 -14.30
N ALA A 69 7.61 -10.76 -15.23
CA ALA A 69 6.40 -11.28 -15.87
C ALA A 69 5.65 -12.19 -14.89
N THR A 70 4.36 -11.92 -14.72
CA THR A 70 3.44 -12.75 -13.92
C THR A 70 2.00 -12.30 -14.18
N VAL A 71 1.04 -13.20 -14.03
CA VAL A 71 -0.37 -12.91 -14.30
C VAL A 71 -1.00 -12.14 -13.16
N ASN A 72 -1.76 -11.09 -13.48
CA ASN A 72 -2.56 -10.29 -12.54
C ASN A 72 -1.87 -10.05 -11.18
N PRO A 73 -0.67 -9.42 -11.12
CA PRO A 73 -0.04 -9.07 -9.86
C PRO A 73 -0.74 -7.85 -9.23
N SER A 74 -1.99 -8.02 -8.82
CA SER A 74 -2.85 -6.93 -8.39
C SER A 74 -2.47 -6.33 -7.03
N PHE A 75 -1.73 -7.08 -6.20
CA PHE A 75 -1.16 -6.54 -4.98
C PHE A 75 0.26 -7.04 -4.74
N LEU A 76 1.10 -6.12 -4.28
CA LEU A 76 2.53 -6.34 -4.02
C LEU A 76 2.85 -6.01 -2.56
N THR A 77 3.79 -6.73 -1.97
CA THR A 77 4.43 -6.36 -0.72
C THR A 77 5.91 -6.70 -0.74
N LEU A 78 6.75 -5.86 -0.10
CA LEU A 78 8.16 -6.13 0.10
C LEU A 78 8.39 -6.80 1.45
N SER A 79 9.39 -7.69 1.51
CA SER A 79 9.91 -8.13 2.80
C SER A 79 10.50 -6.95 3.59
N PRO A 80 10.52 -6.98 4.94
CA PRO A 80 11.08 -5.88 5.75
C PRO A 80 12.52 -5.51 5.38
N ASN A 81 13.34 -6.49 4.96
CA ASN A 81 14.71 -6.27 4.50
C ASN A 81 14.81 -5.82 3.03
N ARG A 82 13.67 -5.61 2.35
CA ARG A 82 13.54 -5.15 0.93
C ARG A 82 14.28 -6.01 -0.10
N ARG A 83 14.66 -7.25 0.26
CA ARG A 83 15.35 -8.19 -0.66
C ARG A 83 14.40 -9.04 -1.49
N TYR A 84 13.15 -9.16 -1.03
CA TYR A 84 12.13 -9.99 -1.65
C TYR A 84 10.86 -9.20 -1.88
N LEU A 85 10.17 -9.52 -2.97
CA LEU A 85 8.85 -9.00 -3.29
C LEU A 85 7.91 -10.19 -3.45
N TYR A 86 6.71 -10.04 -2.91
CA TYR A 86 5.62 -11.00 -3.04
C TYR A 86 4.48 -10.36 -3.80
N ALA A 87 4.00 -11.04 -4.83
CA ALA A 87 2.88 -10.63 -5.65
C ALA A 87 1.77 -11.67 -5.56
N VAL A 88 0.55 -11.25 -5.27
CA VAL A 88 -0.61 -12.11 -5.53
C VAL A 88 -0.76 -12.27 -7.05
N ASN A 89 -1.29 -13.40 -7.47
CA ASN A 89 -1.78 -13.61 -8.82
C ASN A 89 -3.30 -13.78 -8.71
N GLU A 90 -4.02 -12.68 -8.94
CA GLU A 90 -5.48 -12.59 -8.78
C GLU A 90 -6.18 -13.31 -9.93
N VAL A 91 -6.30 -14.61 -9.76
CA VAL A 91 -6.94 -15.54 -10.70
C VAL A 91 -7.74 -16.60 -9.93
N ASP A 92 -8.69 -17.24 -10.61
CA ASP A 92 -9.57 -18.24 -9.98
C ASP A 92 -9.04 -19.65 -10.06
N GLN A 93 -8.07 -19.88 -10.95
CA GLN A 93 -7.54 -21.20 -11.21
C GLN A 93 -6.01 -21.21 -11.14
N TYR A 94 -5.46 -22.15 -10.36
CA TYR A 94 -4.04 -22.41 -10.30
C TYR A 94 -3.78 -23.90 -10.27
N ARG A 95 -3.07 -24.43 -11.27
CA ARG A 95 -2.75 -25.86 -11.40
C ARG A 95 -3.96 -26.79 -11.27
N GLY A 96 -5.09 -26.39 -11.88
CA GLY A 96 -6.34 -27.17 -11.89
C GLY A 96 -7.12 -27.13 -10.58
N GLN A 97 -6.76 -26.27 -9.63
CA GLN A 97 -7.50 -26.05 -8.39
C GLN A 97 -8.20 -24.70 -8.42
N SER A 98 -9.37 -24.60 -7.76
CA SER A 98 -10.06 -23.33 -7.52
C SER A 98 -9.26 -22.52 -6.49
N SER A 99 -8.25 -21.81 -6.97
CA SER A 99 -7.30 -21.03 -6.17
C SER A 99 -6.54 -20.09 -7.09
N GLY A 100 -6.23 -18.88 -6.62
CA GLY A 100 -5.15 -18.11 -7.19
C GLY A 100 -3.79 -18.55 -6.64
N SER A 101 -2.80 -17.69 -6.79
CA SER A 101 -1.45 -18.00 -6.33
C SER A 101 -0.73 -16.77 -5.77
N VAL A 102 0.42 -17.02 -5.14
CA VAL A 102 1.37 -15.99 -4.75
C VAL A 102 2.73 -16.31 -5.33
N THR A 103 3.32 -15.37 -6.06
CA THR A 103 4.68 -15.49 -6.60
C THR A 103 5.65 -14.69 -5.75
N SER A 104 6.74 -15.36 -5.34
CA SER A 104 7.86 -14.76 -4.62
C SER A 104 8.97 -14.40 -5.58
N PHE A 105 9.53 -13.20 -5.43
CA PHE A 105 10.64 -12.73 -6.24
C PHE A 105 11.83 -12.27 -5.40
N ALA A 106 13.05 -12.53 -5.87
CA ALA A 106 14.24 -11.83 -5.41
C ALA A 106 14.37 -10.50 -6.16
N VAL A 107 14.55 -9.40 -5.43
CA VAL A 107 14.70 -8.05 -5.98
C VAL A 107 16.16 -7.79 -6.32
N ARG A 108 16.46 -7.37 -7.57
CA ARG A 108 17.79 -7.03 -8.06
C ARG A 108 17.74 -5.80 -8.97
N GLU A 109 18.20 -4.65 -8.48
CA GLU A 109 18.39 -3.43 -9.27
C GLU A 109 17.25 -3.09 -10.25
N GLY A 110 16.00 -3.15 -9.78
CA GLY A 110 14.82 -2.89 -10.63
C GLY A 110 14.30 -4.09 -11.40
N THR A 111 14.90 -5.27 -11.28
CA THR A 111 14.40 -6.54 -11.85
C THR A 111 13.95 -7.51 -10.76
N LEU A 112 13.04 -8.39 -11.11
CA LEU A 112 12.46 -9.39 -10.23
C LEU A 112 12.78 -10.80 -10.76
N LYS A 113 13.55 -11.56 -9.99
CA LYS A 113 13.81 -12.97 -10.31
C LYS A 113 12.87 -13.86 -9.52
N ALA A 114 11.97 -14.58 -10.20
CA ALA A 114 11.05 -15.50 -9.55
C ALA A 114 11.80 -16.59 -8.76
N ILE A 115 11.33 -16.85 -7.54
CA ILE A 115 11.84 -17.89 -6.64
C ILE A 115 10.91 -19.08 -6.68
N ASN A 116 9.65 -18.88 -6.32
CA ASN A 116 8.60 -19.89 -6.42
C ASN A 116 7.21 -19.25 -6.50
N THR A 117 6.24 -20.03 -6.95
CA THR A 117 4.82 -19.69 -6.93
C THR A 117 4.08 -20.80 -6.18
N VAL A 118 3.22 -20.40 -5.22
CA VAL A 118 2.41 -21.32 -4.40
C VAL A 118 0.93 -20.95 -4.53
N SER A 119 0.03 -21.93 -4.29
CA SER A 119 -1.41 -21.66 -4.16
C SER A 119 -1.66 -20.67 -3.03
N SER A 120 -2.52 -19.66 -3.26
CA SER A 120 -2.96 -18.70 -2.25
C SER A 120 -3.95 -19.30 -1.23
N GLY A 121 -4.44 -20.52 -1.48
CA GLY A 121 -5.42 -21.19 -0.64
C GLY A 121 -6.88 -20.84 -0.94
N GLY A 122 -7.17 -20.03 -1.95
CA GLY A 122 -8.51 -19.64 -2.42
C GLY A 122 -8.45 -18.87 -3.72
N ALA A 123 -9.58 -18.69 -4.39
CA ALA A 123 -9.70 -17.96 -5.65
C ALA A 123 -9.60 -16.44 -5.43
N GLY A 124 -9.10 -15.71 -6.42
CA GLY A 124 -9.02 -14.25 -6.44
C GLY A 124 -8.20 -13.65 -5.28
N PRO A 125 -6.92 -14.04 -5.03
CA PRO A 125 -6.12 -13.38 -4.00
C PRO A 125 -5.86 -11.92 -4.38
N CYS A 126 -6.32 -10.98 -3.56
CA CYS A 126 -6.23 -9.54 -3.82
C CYS A 126 -5.35 -8.78 -2.83
N LYS A 127 -4.79 -9.46 -1.82
CA LYS A 127 -3.89 -8.86 -0.82
C LYS A 127 -2.86 -9.87 -0.34
N ILE A 128 -1.63 -9.42 -0.17
CA ILE A 128 -0.56 -10.13 0.50
C ILE A 128 0.14 -9.18 1.47
N THR A 129 0.40 -9.65 2.68
CA THR A 129 1.11 -8.90 3.73
C THR A 129 2.20 -9.79 4.32
N VAL A 130 3.32 -9.20 4.73
CA VAL A 130 4.41 -9.90 5.42
C VAL A 130 4.52 -9.34 6.83
N ASP A 131 4.78 -10.21 7.81
CA ASP A 131 4.99 -9.81 9.19
C ASP A 131 6.28 -8.99 9.37
N PHE A 132 6.40 -8.22 10.46
CA PHE A 132 7.56 -7.34 10.67
C PHE A 132 8.89 -8.08 10.87
N THR A 133 8.86 -9.38 11.16
CA THR A 133 10.08 -10.21 11.22
C THR A 133 10.50 -10.76 9.85
N GLY A 134 9.62 -10.68 8.86
CA GLY A 134 9.84 -11.23 7.52
C GLY A 134 9.80 -12.75 7.46
N LYS A 135 9.16 -13.42 8.43
CA LYS A 135 9.09 -14.89 8.54
C LYS A 135 7.74 -15.47 8.16
N ALA A 136 6.68 -14.67 8.18
CA ALA A 136 5.33 -15.06 7.85
C ALA A 136 4.71 -14.15 6.80
N ALA A 137 3.88 -14.70 5.93
CA ALA A 137 3.08 -13.95 4.95
C ALA A 137 1.62 -14.40 5.00
N PHE A 138 0.70 -13.48 4.64
CA PHE A 138 -0.74 -13.69 4.76
C PHE A 138 -1.44 -13.21 3.50
N ALA A 139 -2.30 -14.05 2.92
CA ALA A 139 -3.09 -13.71 1.75
C ALA A 139 -4.59 -13.65 2.09
N ALA A 140 -5.28 -12.68 1.50
CA ALA A 140 -6.73 -12.61 1.44
C ALA A 140 -7.19 -12.97 0.02
N ASN A 141 -8.15 -13.89 -0.09
CA ASN A 141 -8.68 -14.41 -1.35
C ASN A 141 -10.13 -13.97 -1.51
N TYR A 142 -10.35 -12.96 -2.35
CA TYR A 142 -11.65 -12.26 -2.49
C TYR A 142 -12.74 -13.19 -2.98
N ASP A 143 -12.54 -13.82 -4.15
CA ASP A 143 -13.57 -14.68 -4.77
C ASP A 143 -13.75 -16.00 -4.00
N GLY A 144 -12.68 -16.48 -3.37
CA GLY A 144 -12.71 -17.68 -2.55
C GLY A 144 -13.26 -17.45 -1.14
N GLY A 145 -13.47 -16.20 -0.70
CA GLY A 145 -13.91 -15.88 0.67
C GLY A 145 -13.05 -16.56 1.74
N SER A 146 -11.73 -16.48 1.61
CA SER A 146 -10.80 -17.21 2.48
C SER A 146 -9.52 -16.44 2.77
N ALA A 147 -8.81 -16.82 3.82
CA ALA A 147 -7.48 -16.31 4.15
C ALA A 147 -6.50 -17.44 4.41
N ALA A 148 -5.22 -17.21 4.11
CA ALA A 148 -4.16 -18.19 4.34
C ALA A 148 -2.88 -17.55 4.87
N SER A 149 -2.10 -18.31 5.65
CA SER A 149 -0.77 -17.95 6.10
C SER A 149 0.30 -18.84 5.51
N PHE A 150 1.51 -18.32 5.37
CA PHE A 150 2.67 -18.99 4.77
C PHE A 150 3.92 -18.68 5.58
N ARG A 151 4.84 -19.65 5.68
CA ARG A 151 6.20 -19.38 6.14
C ARG A 151 7.01 -18.78 5.00
N VAL A 152 7.76 -17.72 5.29
CA VAL A 152 8.81 -17.23 4.42
C VAL A 152 10.06 -18.09 4.64
N LEU A 153 10.55 -18.70 3.57
CA LEU A 153 11.72 -19.57 3.57
C LEU A 153 13.02 -18.74 3.55
N ARG A 154 14.15 -19.35 3.92
CA ARG A 154 15.46 -18.67 3.98
C ARG A 154 15.87 -18.01 2.64
N ASN A 155 15.45 -18.57 1.52
CA ASN A 155 15.73 -18.04 0.18
C ASN A 155 14.70 -16.98 -0.27
N GLY A 156 13.73 -16.61 0.57
CA GLY A 156 12.65 -15.67 0.28
C GLY A 156 11.43 -16.30 -0.41
N GLY A 157 11.44 -17.58 -0.71
CA GLY A 157 10.27 -18.30 -1.22
C GLY A 157 9.20 -18.48 -0.14
N LEU A 158 7.99 -18.85 -0.54
CA LEU A 158 6.89 -19.19 0.37
C LEU A 158 6.72 -20.71 0.49
N SER A 159 6.35 -21.18 1.68
CA SER A 159 5.90 -22.56 1.90
C SER A 159 4.51 -22.79 1.29
N LYS A 160 4.03 -24.04 1.33
CA LYS A 160 2.58 -24.29 1.26
C LYS A 160 1.90 -23.57 2.43
N ALA A 161 0.57 -23.32 2.29
CA ALA A 161 -0.22 -22.70 3.35
C ALA A 161 -0.06 -23.47 4.68
N VAL A 162 0.18 -22.74 5.76
CA VAL A 162 0.29 -23.24 7.14
C VAL A 162 -1.09 -23.24 7.78
N SER A 163 -1.79 -22.12 7.73
CA SER A 163 -3.19 -22.00 8.15
C SER A 163 -4.04 -21.59 6.95
N ARG A 164 -5.28 -22.07 6.90
CA ARG A 164 -6.30 -21.69 5.93
C ARG A 164 -7.63 -21.57 6.64
N PHE A 165 -8.31 -20.44 6.42
CA PHE A 165 -9.64 -20.19 6.94
C PHE A 165 -10.59 -19.98 5.76
N GLN A 166 -11.62 -20.80 5.69
CA GLN A 166 -12.72 -20.66 4.78
C GLN A 166 -13.88 -20.05 5.55
N TYR A 167 -14.36 -18.90 5.09
CA TYR A 167 -15.50 -18.24 5.68
C TYR A 167 -16.79 -18.68 5.00
N SER A 168 -17.93 -18.48 5.69
CA SER A 168 -19.26 -18.78 5.21
C SER A 168 -20.27 -17.77 5.76
N GLY A 169 -21.35 -17.55 5.04
CA GLY A 169 -22.39 -16.57 5.38
C GLY A 169 -22.57 -15.52 4.31
N HIS A 170 -23.29 -14.48 4.60
CA HIS A 170 -23.58 -13.34 3.74
C HIS A 170 -23.77 -12.07 4.57
N GLY A 171 -23.62 -10.91 3.96
CA GLY A 171 -23.92 -9.60 4.56
C GLY A 171 -25.31 -9.09 4.16
N ALA A 172 -25.49 -7.76 4.32
CA ALA A 172 -26.78 -7.11 4.09
C ALA A 172 -27.06 -6.76 2.61
N ASP A 173 -26.01 -6.55 1.80
CA ASP A 173 -26.16 -6.25 0.37
C ASP A 173 -26.23 -7.54 -0.44
N PRO A 174 -27.39 -7.87 -1.04
CA PRO A 174 -27.56 -9.13 -1.76
C PRO A 174 -26.75 -9.24 -3.05
N GLN A 175 -26.26 -8.12 -3.61
CA GLN A 175 -25.44 -8.09 -4.81
C GLN A 175 -23.94 -8.17 -4.51
N ARG A 176 -23.49 -7.46 -3.47
CA ARG A 176 -22.07 -7.33 -3.15
C ARG A 176 -21.63 -8.23 -1.99
N GLN A 177 -22.58 -8.76 -1.21
CA GLN A 177 -22.34 -9.52 0.01
C GLN A 177 -23.10 -10.87 0.04
N ALA A 178 -23.38 -11.46 -1.12
CA ALA A 178 -24.02 -12.77 -1.22
C ALA A 178 -23.12 -13.91 -0.67
N ALA A 179 -21.83 -13.67 -0.53
CA ALA A 179 -20.83 -14.60 -0.01
C ALA A 179 -19.71 -13.82 0.73
N PRO A 180 -18.82 -14.50 1.47
CA PRO A 180 -17.62 -13.89 2.03
C PRO A 180 -16.69 -13.38 0.93
N HIS A 181 -16.09 -12.20 1.13
CA HIS A 181 -15.14 -11.57 0.23
C HIS A 181 -13.99 -10.97 1.04
N THR A 182 -13.00 -11.79 1.41
CA THR A 182 -11.84 -11.29 2.16
C THR A 182 -10.97 -10.40 1.29
N HIS A 183 -10.72 -9.16 1.73
CA HIS A 183 -10.04 -8.18 0.89
C HIS A 183 -8.70 -7.69 1.44
N CYS A 184 -8.50 -7.71 2.75
CA CYS A 184 -7.27 -7.18 3.35
C CYS A 184 -6.76 -8.11 4.44
N THR A 185 -5.44 -8.29 4.50
CA THR A 185 -4.73 -8.81 5.66
C THR A 185 -3.83 -7.70 6.21
N THR A 186 -3.79 -7.53 7.53
CA THR A 186 -2.95 -6.54 8.21
C THR A 186 -2.37 -7.13 9.48
N VAL A 187 -1.08 -6.90 9.72
CA VAL A 187 -0.40 -7.33 10.95
C VAL A 187 -0.47 -6.20 11.98
N SER A 188 -0.78 -6.52 13.23
CA SER A 188 -0.79 -5.53 14.32
C SER A 188 0.61 -4.96 14.57
N PRO A 189 0.73 -3.70 15.05
CA PRO A 189 2.04 -3.05 15.24
C PRO A 189 3.01 -3.81 16.14
N ASP A 190 2.50 -4.60 17.08
CA ASP A 190 3.27 -5.44 17.99
C ASP A 190 3.59 -6.85 17.43
N ASN A 191 3.20 -7.12 16.19
CA ASN A 191 3.40 -8.39 15.47
C ASN A 191 2.72 -9.61 16.13
N ARG A 192 1.70 -9.39 16.99
CA ARG A 192 1.01 -10.47 17.70
C ARG A 192 -0.28 -10.94 17.03
N TYR A 193 -0.86 -10.10 16.19
CA TYR A 193 -2.16 -10.38 15.56
C TYR A 193 -2.13 -10.16 14.06
N VAL A 194 -2.97 -10.92 13.37
CA VAL A 194 -3.31 -10.72 11.96
C VAL A 194 -4.81 -10.45 11.87
N LEU A 195 -5.15 -9.33 11.24
CA LEU A 195 -6.52 -8.91 10.98
C LEU A 195 -6.87 -9.23 9.52
N VAL A 196 -8.08 -9.73 9.29
CA VAL A 196 -8.60 -10.05 7.95
C VAL A 196 -9.92 -9.35 7.76
N ASN A 197 -9.95 -8.35 6.87
CA ASN A 197 -11.18 -7.65 6.49
C ASN A 197 -11.97 -8.52 5.52
N ASP A 198 -13.23 -8.74 5.81
CA ASP A 198 -14.18 -9.44 4.95
C ASP A 198 -15.32 -8.48 4.55
N LEU A 199 -15.29 -8.06 3.29
CA LEU A 199 -16.27 -7.16 2.70
C LEU A 199 -17.66 -7.82 2.65
N GLY A 200 -17.70 -9.12 2.36
CA GLY A 200 -18.95 -9.87 2.19
C GLY A 200 -19.66 -10.18 3.50
N LEU A 201 -18.94 -10.20 4.63
CA LEU A 201 -19.50 -10.53 5.94
C LEU A 201 -19.65 -9.32 6.88
N ASP A 202 -19.26 -8.12 6.46
CA ASP A 202 -19.17 -6.96 7.34
C ASP A 202 -18.32 -7.20 8.60
N ARG A 203 -17.18 -7.92 8.46
CA ARG A 203 -16.35 -8.34 9.60
C ARG A 203 -14.88 -8.07 9.39
N ILE A 204 -14.17 -7.89 10.51
CA ILE A 204 -12.72 -7.93 10.58
C ILE A 204 -12.35 -9.06 11.55
N SER A 205 -11.96 -10.20 11.00
CA SER A 205 -11.51 -11.34 11.78
C SER A 205 -10.16 -11.07 12.41
N VAL A 206 -9.93 -11.51 13.65
CA VAL A 206 -8.69 -11.31 14.39
C VAL A 206 -8.09 -12.66 14.75
N TYR A 207 -6.82 -12.84 14.41
CA TYR A 207 -6.06 -14.07 14.69
C TYR A 207 -4.81 -13.75 15.49
N ARG A 208 -4.47 -14.62 16.44
CA ARG A 208 -3.15 -14.63 17.09
C ARG A 208 -2.14 -15.27 16.16
N LEU A 209 -0.99 -14.62 16.02
CA LEU A 209 0.11 -15.06 15.16
C LEU A 209 1.18 -15.79 16.00
N ASP A 210 1.54 -17.00 15.58
CA ASP A 210 2.83 -17.59 15.94
C ASP A 210 3.86 -17.20 14.85
N PRO A 211 4.76 -16.25 15.13
CA PRO A 211 5.71 -15.74 14.12
C PRO A 211 6.81 -16.76 13.76
N VAL A 212 6.92 -17.86 14.49
CA VAL A 212 7.92 -18.91 14.21
C VAL A 212 7.39 -19.90 13.16
N THR A 213 6.15 -20.32 13.34
CA THR A 213 5.50 -21.30 12.47
C THR A 213 4.64 -20.69 11.38
N ALA A 214 4.29 -19.41 11.51
CA ALA A 214 3.26 -18.69 10.73
C ALA A 214 1.84 -19.25 10.96
N ALA A 215 1.62 -20.01 12.02
CA ALA A 215 0.30 -20.51 12.39
C ALA A 215 -0.56 -19.37 12.92
N LEU A 216 -1.85 -19.41 12.56
CA LEU A 216 -2.86 -18.48 13.02
C LEU A 216 -3.89 -19.22 13.86
N THR A 217 -4.28 -18.63 15.00
CA THR A 217 -5.35 -19.13 15.88
C THR A 217 -6.37 -18.02 16.10
N ALA A 218 -7.66 -18.33 15.98
CA ALA A 218 -8.71 -17.35 16.21
C ALA A 218 -8.57 -16.67 17.59
N ASN A 219 -8.72 -15.36 17.63
CA ASN A 219 -8.71 -14.59 18.87
C ASN A 219 -10.05 -14.79 19.64
N ASN A 220 -10.14 -14.23 20.83
CA ASN A 220 -11.36 -14.14 21.60
C ASN A 220 -11.54 -12.70 22.12
N PRO A 221 -12.52 -11.92 21.61
CA PRO A 221 -13.48 -12.28 20.54
C PRO A 221 -12.79 -12.50 19.19
N PRO A 222 -13.41 -13.33 18.28
CA PRO A 222 -12.76 -13.73 17.03
C PRO A 222 -12.82 -12.70 15.91
N PHE A 223 -13.67 -11.67 16.04
CA PHE A 223 -13.83 -10.63 15.04
C PHE A 223 -14.44 -9.34 15.62
N TYR A 224 -14.26 -8.24 14.91
CA TYR A 224 -15.03 -7.01 15.00
C TYR A 224 -16.15 -7.06 13.95
N GLU A 225 -17.35 -6.63 14.31
CA GLU A 225 -18.51 -6.54 13.42
C GLU A 225 -18.73 -5.08 13.00
N ALA A 226 -18.63 -4.81 11.70
CA ALA A 226 -18.98 -3.52 11.12
C ALA A 226 -20.51 -3.38 11.03
N LEU A 227 -21.01 -2.20 10.69
CA LEU A 227 -22.45 -2.04 10.42
C LEU A 227 -22.85 -2.80 9.15
N PRO A 228 -24.09 -3.31 9.09
CA PRO A 228 -24.58 -4.05 7.94
C PRO A 228 -24.48 -3.24 6.64
N GLY A 229 -23.93 -3.84 5.59
CA GLY A 229 -23.75 -3.20 4.27
C GLY A 229 -22.52 -2.29 4.17
N PHE A 230 -21.63 -2.27 5.17
CA PHE A 230 -20.46 -1.41 5.13
C PHE A 230 -19.35 -1.94 4.21
N GLY A 231 -19.07 -3.22 4.24
CA GLY A 231 -18.06 -3.85 3.40
C GLY A 231 -16.62 -3.43 3.74
N PRO A 232 -16.07 -3.84 4.89
CA PRO A 232 -14.68 -3.55 5.27
C PRO A 232 -13.69 -4.07 4.23
N ARG A 233 -12.90 -3.17 3.64
CA ARG A 233 -12.03 -3.47 2.49
C ARG A 233 -10.54 -3.30 2.77
N SER A 234 -10.16 -2.12 3.23
CA SER A 234 -8.76 -1.72 3.45
C SER A 234 -8.57 -1.28 4.89
N PHE A 235 -7.37 -1.46 5.43
CA PHE A 235 -7.11 -1.23 6.85
C PHE A 235 -5.72 -0.64 7.06
N ALA A 236 -5.61 0.33 7.96
CA ALA A 236 -4.34 0.93 8.36
C ALA A 236 -4.33 1.18 9.87
N PHE A 237 -3.25 0.78 10.54
CA PHE A 237 -2.99 1.17 11.92
C PHE A 237 -2.41 2.58 11.98
N HIS A 238 -2.78 3.31 13.03
CA HIS A 238 -2.06 4.50 13.43
C HIS A 238 -0.66 4.14 13.92
N PRO A 239 0.39 4.94 13.65
CA PRO A 239 1.78 4.63 14.07
C PRO A 239 1.97 4.38 15.56
N THR A 240 1.14 4.98 16.42
CA THR A 240 1.18 4.73 17.88
C THR A 240 0.62 3.37 18.28
N GLY A 241 -0.08 2.67 17.36
CA GLY A 241 -0.76 1.42 17.66
C GLY A 241 -2.00 1.54 18.55
N LYS A 242 -2.49 2.77 18.86
CA LYS A 242 -3.70 2.98 19.68
C LYS A 242 -4.98 2.92 18.85
N TRP A 243 -4.89 3.36 17.60
CA TRP A 243 -6.04 3.47 16.71
C TRP A 243 -5.80 2.75 15.40
N ALA A 244 -6.88 2.47 14.71
CA ALA A 244 -6.89 1.92 13.37
C ALA A 244 -8.03 2.53 12.55
N TYR A 245 -7.88 2.46 11.23
CA TYR A 245 -8.81 3.01 10.25
C TYR A 245 -9.20 1.93 9.26
N SER A 246 -10.48 1.53 9.30
CA SER A 246 -11.04 0.57 8.35
C SER A 246 -11.85 1.30 7.30
N LEU A 247 -11.44 1.18 6.05
CA LEU A 247 -12.19 1.71 4.92
C LEU A 247 -13.27 0.72 4.50
N ASN A 248 -14.50 1.20 4.42
CA ASN A 248 -15.67 0.44 4.02
C ASN A 248 -15.99 0.75 2.55
N GLU A 249 -15.83 -0.25 1.68
CA GLU A 249 -15.97 -0.07 0.23
C GLU A 249 -17.38 0.29 -0.19
N ILE A 250 -18.38 -0.42 0.35
CA ILE A 250 -19.78 -0.29 -0.06
C ILE A 250 -20.39 1.00 0.51
N ALA A 251 -20.19 1.23 1.81
CA ALA A 251 -20.71 2.43 2.47
C ALA A 251 -19.92 3.71 2.15
N ASN A 252 -18.73 3.60 1.54
CA ASN A 252 -17.87 4.76 1.25
C ASN A 252 -17.52 5.57 2.51
N THR A 253 -17.13 4.87 3.57
CA THR A 253 -16.83 5.48 4.87
C THR A 253 -15.53 4.93 5.45
N VAL A 254 -14.99 5.63 6.44
CA VAL A 254 -13.92 5.13 7.31
C VAL A 254 -14.47 4.94 8.71
N ASP A 255 -14.33 3.73 9.25
CA ASP A 255 -14.47 3.48 10.68
C ASP A 255 -13.17 3.84 11.40
N VAL A 256 -13.24 4.73 12.37
CA VAL A 256 -12.17 4.97 13.32
C VAL A 256 -12.34 3.98 14.47
N LEU A 257 -11.32 3.20 14.73
CA LEU A 257 -11.34 2.09 15.68
C LEU A 257 -10.26 2.29 16.74
N GLU A 258 -10.62 2.13 18.01
CA GLU A 258 -9.66 1.92 19.09
C GLU A 258 -9.12 0.50 19.03
N TRP A 259 -7.83 0.31 19.25
CA TRP A 259 -7.16 -0.98 19.27
C TRP A 259 -6.66 -1.33 20.66
N ASP A 260 -7.22 -2.37 21.28
CA ASP A 260 -6.70 -2.99 22.49
C ASP A 260 -5.65 -4.05 22.09
N ALA A 261 -4.38 -3.66 22.15
CA ALA A 261 -3.27 -4.53 21.74
C ALA A 261 -3.06 -5.74 22.68
N GLU A 262 -3.53 -5.69 23.94
CA GLU A 262 -3.39 -6.83 24.86
C GLU A 262 -4.39 -7.93 24.53
N ARG A 263 -5.61 -7.53 24.20
CA ARG A 263 -6.74 -8.44 23.95
C ARG A 263 -6.95 -8.74 22.47
N GLY A 264 -6.41 -7.92 21.55
CA GLY A 264 -6.67 -8.01 20.13
C GLY A 264 -8.12 -7.62 19.79
N VAL A 265 -8.62 -6.52 20.34
CA VAL A 265 -10.01 -6.08 20.21
C VAL A 265 -10.09 -4.72 19.54
N LEU A 266 -11.04 -4.59 18.64
CA LEU A 266 -11.39 -3.33 17.97
C LEU A 266 -12.69 -2.78 18.53
N THR A 267 -12.73 -1.47 18.82
CA THR A 267 -13.94 -0.76 19.28
C THR A 267 -14.15 0.48 18.42
N ARG A 268 -15.34 0.64 17.82
CA ARG A 268 -15.62 1.78 16.96
C ARG A 268 -15.81 3.07 17.75
N LEU A 269 -15.07 4.11 17.35
CA LEU A 269 -15.13 5.47 17.91
C LEU A 269 -15.90 6.44 17.01
N GLN A 270 -15.80 6.26 15.68
CA GLN A 270 -16.42 7.15 14.68
C GLN A 270 -16.65 6.38 13.38
N ASN A 271 -17.64 6.82 12.61
CA ASN A 271 -17.77 6.52 11.18
C ASN A 271 -17.88 7.85 10.42
N ILE A 272 -17.12 7.99 9.32
CA ILE A 272 -17.07 9.24 8.55
C ILE A 272 -17.03 8.96 7.05
N SER A 273 -17.79 9.75 6.27
CA SER A 273 -17.84 9.63 4.80
C SER A 273 -16.51 9.98 4.14
N THR A 274 -16.16 9.25 3.06
CA THR A 274 -15.04 9.57 2.16
C THR A 274 -15.48 10.47 1.00
N LEU A 275 -16.78 10.66 0.82
CA LEU A 275 -17.36 11.42 -0.27
C LEU A 275 -17.69 12.85 0.17
N PRO A 276 -17.67 13.81 -0.76
CA PRO A 276 -18.09 15.18 -0.47
C PRO A 276 -19.60 15.24 -0.20
N GLU A 277 -20.00 16.26 0.52
CA GLU A 277 -21.42 16.52 0.75
C GLU A 277 -22.16 16.70 -0.58
N GLY A 278 -23.34 16.07 -0.70
CA GLY A 278 -24.17 16.12 -1.91
C GLY A 278 -23.73 15.24 -3.07
N PHE A 279 -22.72 14.38 -2.91
CA PHE A 279 -22.37 13.42 -3.95
C PHE A 279 -23.50 12.40 -4.17
N ASN A 280 -23.96 12.29 -5.44
CA ASN A 280 -25.09 11.41 -5.82
C ASN A 280 -24.72 10.34 -6.87
N GLY A 281 -23.43 10.21 -7.20
CA GLY A 281 -22.93 9.21 -8.15
C GLY A 281 -22.73 7.82 -7.52
N SER A 282 -22.47 6.83 -8.36
CA SER A 282 -21.97 5.54 -7.88
C SER A 282 -20.50 5.66 -7.49
N ASN A 283 -20.15 5.09 -6.34
CA ASN A 283 -18.77 5.07 -5.86
C ASN A 283 -18.47 3.79 -5.06
N THR A 284 -17.22 3.39 -5.07
CA THR A 284 -16.67 2.37 -4.18
C THR A 284 -15.32 2.85 -3.64
N ALA A 285 -15.20 2.98 -2.33
CA ALA A 285 -13.95 3.38 -1.71
C ALA A 285 -12.88 2.26 -1.86
N ALA A 286 -11.59 2.60 -1.96
CA ALA A 286 -10.58 1.60 -2.31
C ALA A 286 -9.43 1.45 -1.28
N THR A 287 -8.61 2.44 -1.10
CA THR A 287 -7.40 2.34 -0.24
C THR A 287 -7.46 3.37 0.87
N VAL A 288 -7.02 2.98 2.07
CA VAL A 288 -6.77 3.88 3.20
C VAL A 288 -5.31 3.77 3.62
N ALA A 289 -4.71 4.91 3.94
CA ALA A 289 -3.35 4.98 4.50
C ALA A 289 -3.25 6.08 5.56
N VAL A 290 -2.40 5.86 6.55
CA VAL A 290 -2.01 6.85 7.56
C VAL A 290 -0.59 7.31 7.22
N ASP A 291 -0.32 8.60 7.31
CA ASP A 291 1.05 9.10 7.16
C ASP A 291 1.96 8.68 8.33
N SER A 292 3.26 8.64 8.12
CA SER A 292 4.20 8.19 9.16
C SER A 292 4.21 9.05 10.42
N SER A 293 3.74 10.30 10.33
CA SER A 293 3.61 11.19 11.49
C SER A 293 2.36 10.92 12.34
N GLY A 294 1.41 10.12 11.83
CA GLY A 294 0.13 9.84 12.49
C GLY A 294 -0.80 11.05 12.56
N ARG A 295 -0.65 12.05 11.70
CA ARG A 295 -1.49 13.26 11.72
C ARG A 295 -2.57 13.27 10.66
N PHE A 296 -2.45 12.44 9.62
CA PHE A 296 -3.35 12.47 8.47
C PHE A 296 -3.70 11.07 7.98
N VAL A 297 -4.96 10.91 7.59
CA VAL A 297 -5.48 9.73 6.88
C VAL A 297 -5.84 10.14 5.47
N TYR A 298 -5.52 9.31 4.51
CA TYR A 298 -5.87 9.44 3.09
C TYR A 298 -6.77 8.28 2.70
N ALA A 299 -7.79 8.54 1.88
CA ALA A 299 -8.62 7.49 1.30
C ALA A 299 -8.95 7.80 -0.17
N SER A 300 -9.08 6.77 -1.00
CA SER A 300 -9.40 6.90 -2.43
C SER A 300 -10.80 6.42 -2.76
N ASN A 301 -11.44 7.07 -3.73
CA ASN A 301 -12.82 6.84 -4.18
C ASN A 301 -12.83 6.51 -5.68
N ARG A 302 -13.35 5.34 -6.03
CA ARG A 302 -13.54 4.87 -7.42
C ARG A 302 -14.98 5.17 -7.86
N GLY A 303 -15.17 6.12 -8.74
CA GLY A 303 -16.44 6.68 -9.17
C GLY A 303 -16.42 8.19 -9.06
N ASP A 304 -16.29 8.74 -7.87
CA ASP A 304 -15.93 10.15 -7.63
C ASP A 304 -14.52 10.50 -8.14
N ASN A 305 -13.66 9.48 -8.27
CA ASN A 305 -12.29 9.61 -8.77
C ASN A 305 -11.46 10.64 -7.99
N SER A 306 -11.46 10.48 -6.68
CA SER A 306 -10.84 11.43 -5.76
C SER A 306 -9.96 10.77 -4.69
N ILE A 307 -9.19 11.63 -4.04
CA ILE A 307 -8.52 11.36 -2.76
C ILE A 307 -9.12 12.31 -1.73
N VAL A 308 -9.58 11.77 -0.60
CA VAL A 308 -9.95 12.55 0.58
C VAL A 308 -8.80 12.53 1.58
N VAL A 309 -8.53 13.68 2.18
CA VAL A 309 -7.56 13.85 3.27
C VAL A 309 -8.32 14.20 4.54
N PHE A 310 -8.03 13.47 5.61
CA PHE A 310 -8.53 13.76 6.94
C PHE A 310 -7.37 14.13 7.86
N SER A 311 -7.59 15.10 8.75
CA SER A 311 -6.73 15.30 9.92
C SER A 311 -7.16 14.37 11.05
N ILE A 312 -6.19 13.88 11.83
CA ILE A 312 -6.41 13.04 13.01
C ILE A 312 -6.38 13.93 14.24
N ASP A 313 -7.37 13.81 15.13
CA ASP A 313 -7.32 14.39 16.47
C ASP A 313 -6.41 13.51 17.35
N ASP A 314 -5.34 14.07 17.89
CA ASP A 314 -4.30 13.36 18.66
C ASP A 314 -4.77 12.85 20.04
N ARG A 315 -5.95 13.29 20.51
CA ARG A 315 -6.53 12.89 21.80
C ARG A 315 -7.33 11.60 21.70
N ASP A 316 -8.09 11.43 20.60
CA ASP A 316 -9.04 10.32 20.46
C ASP A 316 -9.00 9.60 19.10
N GLY A 317 -8.07 9.98 18.23
CA GLY A 317 -7.87 9.34 16.91
C GLY A 317 -8.94 9.67 15.88
N LYS A 318 -9.95 10.49 16.22
CA LYS A 318 -11.05 10.81 15.31
C LYS A 318 -10.61 11.65 14.13
N LEU A 319 -11.34 11.51 13.04
CA LEU A 319 -11.07 12.14 11.76
C LEU A 319 -11.92 13.39 11.55
N LYS A 320 -11.30 14.42 10.95
CA LYS A 320 -11.98 15.62 10.41
C LYS A 320 -11.57 15.80 8.96
N PRO A 321 -12.52 16.06 8.02
CA PRO A 321 -12.18 16.32 6.63
C PRO A 321 -11.27 17.55 6.53
N ALA A 322 -10.19 17.45 5.76
CA ALA A 322 -9.23 18.52 5.51
C ALA A 322 -9.19 18.91 4.02
N GLN A 323 -9.34 17.94 3.12
CA GLN A 323 -9.34 18.17 1.68
C GLN A 323 -10.08 17.03 0.96
N HIS A 324 -10.72 17.40 -0.16
CA HIS A 324 -11.22 16.48 -1.16
C HIS A 324 -10.68 16.94 -2.52
N ILE A 325 -9.98 16.07 -3.27
CA ILE A 325 -9.28 16.45 -4.49
C ILE A 325 -9.39 15.35 -5.55
N GLY A 326 -9.58 15.72 -6.82
CA GLY A 326 -9.59 14.77 -7.92
C GLY A 326 -8.25 14.01 -8.04
N CYS A 327 -8.30 12.73 -8.35
CA CYS A 327 -7.13 11.83 -8.41
C CYS A 327 -6.26 12.01 -9.67
N GLY A 328 -6.65 12.87 -10.61
CA GLY A 328 -5.96 13.08 -11.90
C GLY A 328 -6.14 11.92 -12.90
N GLY A 329 -7.16 11.09 -12.72
CA GLY A 329 -7.46 9.95 -13.58
C GLY A 329 -8.80 9.32 -13.24
N LYS A 330 -8.93 8.02 -13.52
CA LYS A 330 -10.15 7.25 -13.24
C LYS A 330 -9.80 5.98 -12.47
N THR A 331 -10.67 5.64 -11.50
CA THR A 331 -10.56 4.43 -10.68
C THR A 331 -9.24 4.37 -9.90
N PRO A 332 -9.01 5.32 -8.93
CA PRO A 332 -7.82 5.31 -8.07
C PRO A 332 -7.85 4.11 -7.12
N ARG A 333 -7.52 2.92 -7.63
CA ARG A 333 -7.60 1.67 -6.87
C ARG A 333 -6.58 1.59 -5.74
N HIS A 334 -5.41 2.18 -5.95
CA HIS A 334 -4.35 2.24 -4.95
C HIS A 334 -3.62 3.58 -5.02
N PHE A 335 -3.13 4.01 -3.88
CA PHE A 335 -2.14 5.08 -3.79
C PHE A 335 -1.09 4.71 -2.75
N ALA A 336 0.07 5.34 -2.83
CA ALA A 336 1.13 5.19 -1.86
C ALA A 336 1.75 6.54 -1.51
N LEU A 337 1.99 6.76 -0.21
CA LEU A 337 2.85 7.83 0.28
C LEU A 337 4.30 7.41 0.07
N ASP A 338 5.15 8.32 -0.37
CA ASP A 338 6.58 8.06 -0.45
C ASP A 338 7.21 7.93 0.96
N PRO A 339 8.39 7.31 1.10
CA PRO A 339 9.05 7.15 2.40
C PRO A 339 9.35 8.48 3.11
N GLY A 340 9.55 9.56 2.36
CA GLY A 340 9.74 10.92 2.89
C GLY A 340 8.46 11.60 3.36
N ASN A 341 7.30 11.06 2.99
CA ASN A 341 5.98 11.67 3.19
C ASN A 341 5.82 13.05 2.53
N GLU A 342 6.57 13.31 1.48
CA GLU A 342 6.50 14.56 0.70
C GLU A 342 5.66 14.40 -0.56
N TRP A 343 5.39 13.17 -0.95
CA TRP A 343 4.67 12.83 -2.17
C TRP A 343 3.61 11.76 -1.95
N LEU A 344 2.57 11.83 -2.77
CA LEU A 344 1.55 10.78 -2.87
C LEU A 344 1.40 10.40 -4.35
N LEU A 345 1.57 9.11 -4.65
CA LEU A 345 1.43 8.55 -5.99
C LEU A 345 0.11 7.79 -6.09
N VAL A 346 -0.69 8.10 -7.09
CA VAL A 346 -2.00 7.45 -7.32
C VAL A 346 -1.93 6.54 -8.54
N ALA A 347 -2.29 5.28 -8.37
CA ALA A 347 -2.49 4.32 -9.46
C ALA A 347 -3.96 4.35 -9.89
N ASN A 348 -4.21 4.94 -11.04
CA ASN A 348 -5.52 5.07 -11.66
C ASN A 348 -5.71 3.94 -12.67
N GLU A 349 -6.47 2.92 -12.29
CA GLU A 349 -6.64 1.68 -13.04
C GLU A 349 -7.20 1.92 -14.45
N ASP A 350 -8.41 2.52 -14.55
CA ASP A 350 -9.12 2.67 -15.83
C ASP A 350 -8.53 3.73 -16.76
N SER A 351 -7.86 4.75 -16.23
CA SER A 351 -7.14 5.72 -17.05
C SER A 351 -5.71 5.33 -17.38
N SER A 352 -5.23 4.18 -16.87
CA SER A 352 -3.90 3.62 -17.16
C SER A 352 -2.77 4.61 -16.93
N ASN A 353 -2.81 5.34 -15.79
CA ASN A 353 -1.78 6.31 -15.43
C ASN A 353 -1.42 6.27 -13.94
N ILE A 354 -0.22 6.74 -13.65
CA ILE A 354 0.23 7.06 -12.30
C ILE A 354 0.36 8.57 -12.21
N VAL A 355 -0.32 9.18 -11.23
CA VAL A 355 -0.28 10.63 -11.01
C VAL A 355 0.45 10.93 -9.71
N VAL A 356 1.29 11.98 -9.71
CA VAL A 356 2.08 12.39 -8.56
C VAL A 356 1.53 13.69 -7.99
N PHE A 357 1.24 13.68 -6.69
CA PHE A 357 0.87 14.87 -5.91
C PHE A 357 2.00 15.25 -4.97
N ALA A 358 2.30 16.54 -4.88
CA ALA A 358 3.11 17.07 -3.80
C ALA A 358 2.26 17.11 -2.52
N ARG A 359 2.84 16.69 -1.40
CA ARG A 359 2.18 16.67 -0.10
C ARG A 359 2.85 17.66 0.85
N ASN A 360 2.06 18.56 1.40
CA ASN A 360 2.54 19.44 2.48
C ASN A 360 2.64 18.65 3.78
N THR A 361 3.84 18.41 4.28
CA THR A 361 4.09 17.59 5.47
C THR A 361 3.50 18.17 6.77
N ARG A 362 3.18 19.48 6.82
CA ARG A 362 2.58 20.13 8.02
C ARG A 362 1.05 20.06 8.01
N SER A 363 0.42 20.31 6.87
CA SER A 363 -1.04 20.36 6.73
C SER A 363 -1.65 19.07 6.20
N GLY A 364 -0.84 18.14 5.67
CA GLY A 364 -1.30 16.91 5.01
C GLY A 364 -1.90 17.11 3.62
N LEU A 365 -2.10 18.36 3.19
CA LEU A 365 -2.80 18.69 1.96
C LEU A 365 -1.99 18.29 0.72
N LEU A 366 -2.71 17.90 -0.33
CA LEU A 366 -2.17 17.49 -1.61
C LEU A 366 -2.28 18.62 -2.62
N THR A 367 -1.24 18.80 -3.43
CA THR A 367 -1.20 19.74 -4.55
C THR A 367 -0.88 18.98 -5.84
N PRO A 368 -1.68 19.08 -6.91
CA PRO A 368 -1.35 18.47 -8.19
C PRO A 368 -0.03 19.00 -8.72
N THR A 369 0.84 18.10 -9.18
CA THR A 369 2.12 18.50 -9.79
C THR A 369 2.05 18.63 -11.31
N GLY A 370 0.98 18.15 -11.92
CA GLY A 370 0.87 17.97 -13.37
C GLY A 370 1.70 16.80 -13.91
N ARG A 371 2.37 16.03 -13.04
CA ARG A 371 3.17 14.87 -13.44
C ARG A 371 2.30 13.63 -13.53
N GLU A 372 2.30 13.06 -14.73
CA GLU A 372 1.54 11.86 -15.08
C GLU A 372 2.43 10.90 -15.86
N TYR A 373 2.33 9.62 -15.54
CA TYR A 373 3.15 8.57 -16.16
C TYR A 373 2.26 7.42 -16.65
N PRO A 374 2.41 6.98 -17.91
CA PRO A 374 1.62 5.88 -18.43
C PRO A 374 2.01 4.55 -17.76
N ALA A 375 0.99 3.81 -17.35
CA ALA A 375 1.11 2.45 -16.84
C ALA A 375 -0.20 1.71 -17.11
N SER A 376 -0.16 0.61 -17.84
CA SER A 376 -1.39 -0.13 -18.20
C SER A 376 -2.00 -0.78 -16.97
N HIS A 377 -3.24 -0.41 -16.62
CA HIS A 377 -4.06 -0.90 -15.50
C HIS A 377 -3.26 -1.02 -14.18
N PRO A 378 -2.66 0.07 -13.68
CA PRO A 378 -1.87 0.04 -12.46
C PRO A 378 -2.81 -0.04 -11.24
N VAL A 379 -2.57 -0.99 -10.34
CA VAL A 379 -3.47 -1.26 -9.19
C VAL A 379 -2.76 -1.40 -7.85
N CYS A 380 -1.42 -1.33 -7.84
CA CYS A 380 -0.62 -1.34 -6.62
C CYS A 380 0.72 -0.65 -6.85
N ILE A 381 1.16 0.18 -5.90
CA ILE A 381 2.47 0.84 -5.90
C ILE A 381 3.17 0.50 -4.60
N VAL A 382 4.43 0.06 -4.66
CA VAL A 382 5.28 -0.17 -3.48
C VAL A 382 6.66 0.48 -3.67
N PHE A 383 7.10 1.22 -2.67
CA PHE A 383 8.44 1.83 -2.61
C PHE A 383 9.46 0.85 -2.02
N ARG A 384 10.61 0.75 -2.68
CA ARG A 384 11.75 -0.05 -2.21
C ARG A 384 12.81 0.81 -1.55
#